data_d785bf6701c962a2260140d98d5ed2cd
#
_entry.id   d785bf6701c962a2260140d98d5ed2cd
#
_cell.length_a   1.000
_cell.length_b   1.000
_cell.length_c   1.000
_cell.angle_alpha   90.00
_cell.angle_beta   90.00
_cell.angle_gamma   90.00
#
_symmetry.space_group_name_H-M   'P 1'
#
loop_
_entity.id
_entity.type
_entity.pdbx_description
1 polymer ?
#
loop_
_entity_poly.entity_id
_entity_poly.type
_entity_poly.pdbx_seq_one_letter_code
_entity_poly.pdbx_strand_id
1 'polypeptide(L)'
;AQIFTINGIKVLSLQIEIVDNNKTMKRYNLINNSLGWVIFAIATVTYMLTLEPTASFWDCGEFISQGYKLEVGHPPGNPIFMLTANFFTHFASSPSQVALCVNAMSGLLSAGCILLLFWTVTHLVRRLITKDGQEEYSWMQIALIMGSGVCGALAYAWSDTFWFSAVEGEVYAFSSFCTALTFWLILKWENRSEEPHSDRYLVAIAYVIGVSVAVHLLNLLCIPAIILVIYYKKFKETTAKGSLIALLISFGIIVFILFGLVPGFVEIAQYSELLFVNKLGMPFNTGVIAYALIFVGLLVWTVYSFHKQSSANQMRWSFLLTTFFSGILFIGSSMLIPIVLTAALAFYLFGVCKKIPVRIL
;
A
#
# COMPACT_ATOMS: atom_id res chain seq x y z
N ALA A 1 -30.97 -52.78 4.39
CA ALA A 1 -29.74 -52.98 3.56
C ALA A 1 -29.67 -51.97 2.37
N GLN A 2 -30.81 -51.51 1.83
CA GLN A 2 -30.79 -50.58 0.67
C GLN A 2 -30.43 -49.12 1.01
N ILE A 3 -30.62 -48.69 2.26
CA ILE A 3 -30.36 -47.29 2.67
C ILE A 3 -28.85 -47.00 2.80
N PHE A 4 -28.04 -48.02 3.14
CA PHE A 4 -26.58 -47.84 3.28
C PHE A 4 -25.81 -47.71 1.94
N THR A 5 -26.33 -48.33 0.87
CA THR A 5 -25.70 -48.27 -0.45
C THR A 5 -25.88 -46.93 -1.14
N ILE A 6 -27.03 -46.27 -0.95
CA ILE A 6 -27.33 -44.94 -1.52
C ILE A 6 -26.48 -43.87 -0.85
N ASN A 7 -26.27 -43.94 0.47
CA ASN A 7 -25.42 -42.99 1.21
C ASN A 7 -23.94 -43.18 0.88
N GLY A 8 -23.48 -44.41 0.67
CA GLY A 8 -22.09 -44.69 0.29
C GLY A 8 -21.71 -44.13 -1.08
N ILE A 9 -22.60 -44.27 -2.08
CA ILE A 9 -22.38 -43.70 -3.43
C ILE A 9 -22.37 -42.18 -3.39
N LYS A 10 -23.25 -41.55 -2.62
CA LYS A 10 -23.28 -40.10 -2.46
C LYS A 10 -22.05 -39.52 -1.76
N VAL A 11 -21.53 -40.23 -0.73
CA VAL A 11 -20.29 -39.84 -0.04
C VAL A 11 -19.08 -40.01 -0.95
N LEU A 12 -19.02 -41.09 -1.73
CA LEU A 12 -17.93 -41.35 -2.68
C LEU A 12 -17.94 -40.35 -3.84
N SER A 13 -19.11 -40.00 -4.37
CA SER A 13 -19.24 -38.96 -5.41
C SER A 13 -18.85 -37.56 -4.89
N LEU A 14 -19.25 -37.22 -3.67
CA LEU A 14 -18.81 -35.98 -3.01
C LEU A 14 -17.30 -35.93 -2.75
N GLN A 15 -16.68 -37.05 -2.34
CA GLN A 15 -15.24 -37.12 -2.15
C GLN A 15 -14.47 -37.02 -3.48
N ILE A 16 -14.95 -37.63 -4.55
CA ILE A 16 -14.36 -37.55 -5.89
C ILE A 16 -14.47 -36.12 -6.40
N GLU A 17 -15.63 -35.48 -6.25
CA GLU A 17 -15.88 -34.10 -6.64
C GLU A 17 -14.97 -33.12 -5.90
N ILE A 18 -14.79 -33.27 -4.58
CA ILE A 18 -13.85 -32.45 -3.76
C ILE A 18 -12.39 -32.64 -4.20
N VAL A 19 -11.98 -33.87 -4.54
CA VAL A 19 -10.62 -34.18 -4.98
C VAL A 19 -10.34 -33.56 -6.37
N ASP A 20 -11.29 -33.63 -7.30
CA ASP A 20 -11.15 -33.05 -8.65
C ASP A 20 -11.18 -31.52 -8.61
N ASN A 21 -12.05 -30.92 -7.80
CA ASN A 21 -12.08 -29.47 -7.56
C ASN A 21 -10.75 -28.94 -7.04
N ASN A 22 -10.15 -29.65 -6.08
CA ASN A 22 -8.84 -29.27 -5.54
C ASN A 22 -7.71 -29.36 -6.59
N LYS A 23 -7.76 -30.31 -7.51
CA LYS A 23 -6.80 -30.43 -8.64
C LYS A 23 -6.96 -29.30 -9.63
N THR A 24 -8.18 -28.92 -10.00
CA THR A 24 -8.47 -27.87 -10.99
C THR A 24 -8.08 -26.49 -10.46
N MET A 25 -8.39 -26.20 -9.21
CA MET A 25 -7.95 -24.95 -8.57
C MET A 25 -6.43 -24.89 -8.44
N LYS A 26 -5.76 -25.98 -8.09
CA LYS A 26 -4.28 -26.02 -8.05
C LYS A 26 -3.68 -25.78 -9.43
N ARG A 27 -4.26 -26.35 -10.48
CA ARG A 27 -3.82 -26.15 -11.87
C ARG A 27 -3.99 -24.68 -12.31
N TYR A 28 -5.16 -24.08 -12.05
CA TYR A 28 -5.39 -22.67 -12.32
C TYR A 28 -4.35 -21.78 -11.65
N ASN A 29 -4.14 -21.97 -10.34
CA ASN A 29 -3.18 -21.19 -9.58
C ASN A 29 -1.74 -21.36 -10.09
N LEU A 30 -1.36 -22.58 -10.48
CA LEU A 30 -0.05 -22.86 -11.05
C LEU A 30 0.14 -22.09 -12.37
N ILE A 31 -0.84 -22.19 -13.30
CA ILE A 31 -0.78 -21.49 -14.60
C ILE A 31 -0.73 -19.99 -14.38
N ASN A 32 -1.61 -19.44 -13.54
CA ASN A 32 -1.67 -18.01 -13.26
C ASN A 32 -0.37 -17.47 -12.67
N ASN A 33 0.21 -18.19 -11.71
CA ASN A 33 1.47 -17.75 -11.09
C ASN A 33 2.65 -17.89 -12.07
N SER A 34 2.77 -19.03 -12.78
CA SER A 34 3.86 -19.24 -13.74
C SER A 34 3.81 -18.23 -14.87
N LEU A 35 2.63 -17.98 -15.44
CA LEU A 35 2.45 -17.01 -16.50
C LEU A 35 2.71 -15.58 -16.01
N GLY A 36 2.31 -15.23 -14.80
CA GLY A 36 2.65 -13.94 -14.18
C GLY A 36 4.16 -13.71 -14.11
N TRP A 37 4.92 -14.72 -13.66
CA TRP A 37 6.39 -14.62 -13.63
C TRP A 37 7.03 -14.58 -15.02
N VAL A 38 6.45 -15.25 -16.02
CA VAL A 38 6.87 -15.12 -17.42
C VAL A 38 6.65 -13.68 -17.92
N ILE A 39 5.49 -13.09 -17.64
CA ILE A 39 5.19 -11.69 -17.98
C ILE A 39 6.17 -10.73 -17.28
N PHE A 40 6.47 -10.96 -16.01
CA PHE A 40 7.50 -10.21 -15.28
C PHE A 40 8.86 -10.30 -15.98
N ALA A 41 9.27 -11.50 -16.37
CA ALA A 41 10.55 -11.70 -17.05
C ALA A 41 10.59 -11.00 -18.43
N ILE A 42 9.49 -11.07 -19.20
CA ILE A 42 9.38 -10.36 -20.49
C ILE A 42 9.51 -8.85 -20.27
N ALA A 43 8.75 -8.27 -19.33
CA ALA A 43 8.84 -6.85 -19.02
C ALA A 43 10.23 -6.45 -18.52
N THR A 44 10.83 -7.25 -17.63
CA THR A 44 12.19 -7.03 -17.15
C THR A 44 13.20 -7.00 -18.28
N VAL A 45 13.19 -8.00 -19.16
CA VAL A 45 14.11 -8.06 -20.31
C VAL A 45 13.89 -6.87 -21.25
N THR A 46 12.63 -6.52 -21.54
CA THR A 46 12.30 -5.36 -22.37
C THR A 46 12.93 -4.08 -21.82
N TYR A 47 12.68 -3.79 -20.54
CA TYR A 47 13.16 -2.56 -19.90
C TYR A 47 14.69 -2.57 -19.75
N MET A 48 15.29 -3.68 -19.32
CA MET A 48 16.75 -3.77 -19.15
C MET A 48 17.51 -3.60 -20.47
N LEU A 49 16.96 -4.05 -21.59
CA LEU A 49 17.59 -3.88 -22.92
C LEU A 49 17.43 -2.47 -23.49
N THR A 50 16.52 -1.68 -22.95
CA THR A 50 16.17 -0.34 -23.43
C THR A 50 16.39 0.75 -22.38
N LEU A 51 17.12 0.43 -21.29
CA LEU A 51 17.44 1.43 -20.26
C LEU A 51 18.13 2.65 -20.87
N GLU A 52 17.74 3.83 -20.41
CA GLU A 52 18.48 5.04 -20.69
C GLU A 52 19.89 4.90 -20.10
N PRO A 53 20.96 5.03 -20.89
CA PRO A 53 22.32 4.81 -20.40
C PRO A 53 22.82 5.93 -19.48
N THR A 54 22.18 7.10 -19.53
CA THR A 54 22.53 8.32 -18.80
C THR A 54 21.30 8.90 -18.08
N ALA A 55 21.39 10.17 -17.68
CA ALA A 55 20.21 10.89 -17.18
C ALA A 55 19.31 11.29 -18.36
N SER A 56 18.02 10.99 -18.23
CA SER A 56 16.99 11.47 -19.15
C SER A 56 16.63 12.93 -18.87
N PHE A 57 15.49 13.38 -19.40
CA PHE A 57 14.98 14.76 -19.21
C PHE A 57 14.38 14.96 -17.82
N TRP A 58 13.94 16.19 -17.55
CA TRP A 58 13.26 16.62 -16.32
C TRP A 58 14.14 16.39 -15.09
N ASP A 59 13.57 15.81 -14.05
CA ASP A 59 14.18 15.69 -12.73
C ASP A 59 15.10 14.46 -12.59
N CYS A 60 15.23 13.61 -13.63
CA CYS A 60 16.06 12.40 -13.60
C CYS A 60 17.51 12.67 -13.16
N GLY A 61 18.12 13.71 -13.71
CA GLY A 61 19.49 14.09 -13.35
C GLY A 61 19.64 14.48 -11.88
N GLU A 62 18.65 15.19 -11.35
CA GLU A 62 18.54 15.53 -9.93
C GLU A 62 18.41 14.26 -9.08
N PHE A 63 17.42 13.41 -9.36
CA PHE A 63 17.17 12.20 -8.60
C PHE A 63 18.36 11.23 -8.61
N ILE A 64 19.03 11.06 -9.75
CA ILE A 64 20.20 10.20 -9.87
C ILE A 64 21.36 10.75 -9.03
N SER A 65 21.66 12.05 -9.14
CA SER A 65 22.79 12.67 -8.43
C SER A 65 22.57 12.73 -6.93
N GLN A 66 21.37 13.08 -6.50
CA GLN A 66 21.00 13.14 -5.09
C GLN A 66 20.87 11.73 -4.47
N GLY A 67 20.32 10.75 -5.19
CA GLY A 67 20.33 9.36 -4.78
C GLY A 67 21.76 8.84 -4.57
N TYR A 68 22.68 9.15 -5.47
CA TYR A 68 24.10 8.76 -5.36
C TYR A 68 24.78 9.35 -4.12
N LYS A 69 24.55 10.63 -3.84
CA LYS A 69 25.18 11.35 -2.74
C LYS A 69 24.38 11.34 -1.43
N LEU A 70 23.18 10.77 -1.40
CA LEU A 70 22.20 10.88 -0.30
C LEU A 70 21.88 12.33 0.08
N GLU A 71 21.65 13.15 -0.92
CA GLU A 71 21.22 14.54 -0.75
C GLU A 71 19.70 14.65 -0.72
N VAL A 72 19.19 15.78 -0.23
CA VAL A 72 17.75 16.08 -0.17
C VAL A 72 17.34 16.74 -1.48
N GLY A 73 16.32 16.18 -2.14
CA GLY A 73 15.74 16.72 -3.37
C GLY A 73 14.82 17.92 -3.16
N HIS A 74 14.33 18.46 -4.27
CA HIS A 74 13.28 19.47 -4.23
C HIS A 74 12.04 18.98 -3.45
N PRO A 75 11.23 19.87 -2.83
CA PRO A 75 10.04 19.48 -2.07
C PRO A 75 9.08 18.61 -2.89
N PRO A 76 8.57 17.50 -2.30
CA PRO A 76 8.58 17.08 -0.89
C PRO A 76 9.78 16.22 -0.45
N GLY A 77 10.81 15.96 -1.29
CA GLY A 77 12.09 15.41 -0.88
C GLY A 77 12.29 13.90 -1.03
N ASN A 78 11.33 13.12 -1.41
CA ASN A 78 11.36 11.69 -1.82
C ASN A 78 12.35 10.74 -1.08
N PRO A 79 12.38 10.70 0.26
CA PRO A 79 13.47 10.04 1.00
C PRO A 79 13.59 8.52 0.74
N ILE A 80 12.49 7.81 0.54
CA ILE A 80 12.53 6.35 0.25
C ILE A 80 13.06 6.10 -1.16
N PHE A 81 12.73 6.97 -2.13
CA PHE A 81 13.32 6.89 -3.45
C PHE A 81 14.84 7.08 -3.38
N MET A 82 15.32 8.14 -2.67
CA MET A 82 16.74 8.42 -2.52
C MET A 82 17.51 7.27 -1.87
N LEU A 83 16.98 6.69 -0.80
CA LEU A 83 17.60 5.54 -0.13
C LEU A 83 17.67 4.31 -1.05
N THR A 84 16.60 4.05 -1.81
CA THR A 84 16.55 2.90 -2.72
C THR A 84 17.48 3.13 -3.92
N ALA A 85 17.47 4.32 -4.50
CA ALA A 85 18.39 4.71 -5.58
C ALA A 85 19.84 4.59 -5.12
N ASN A 86 20.17 5.11 -3.92
CA ASN A 86 21.50 4.97 -3.35
C ASN A 86 21.94 3.50 -3.24
N PHE A 87 21.07 2.62 -2.76
CA PHE A 87 21.36 1.18 -2.70
C PHE A 87 21.74 0.64 -4.09
N PHE A 88 21.01 1.02 -5.14
CA PHE A 88 21.32 0.59 -6.49
C PHE A 88 22.63 1.19 -7.05
N THR A 89 23.01 2.38 -6.63
CA THR A 89 24.29 2.98 -7.06
C THR A 89 25.52 2.20 -6.60
N HIS A 90 25.41 1.38 -5.55
CA HIS A 90 26.51 0.52 -5.08
C HIS A 90 26.86 -0.61 -6.06
N PHE A 91 25.99 -0.91 -7.03
CA PHE A 91 26.30 -1.86 -8.11
C PHE A 91 27.09 -1.23 -9.27
N ALA A 92 27.25 0.10 -9.28
CA ALA A 92 28.05 0.80 -10.30
C ALA A 92 29.53 0.58 -10.04
N SER A 93 30.26 0.09 -11.05
CA SER A 93 31.72 -0.09 -11.00
C SER A 93 32.47 1.23 -11.24
N SER A 94 31.80 2.27 -11.75
CA SER A 94 32.34 3.60 -12.00
C SER A 94 31.25 4.66 -11.93
N PRO A 95 31.59 5.94 -11.71
CA PRO A 95 30.60 7.02 -11.69
C PRO A 95 29.76 7.14 -12.97
N SER A 96 30.29 6.74 -14.11
CA SER A 96 29.54 6.74 -15.38
C SER A 96 28.40 5.72 -15.45
N GLN A 97 28.40 4.70 -14.59
CA GLN A 97 27.37 3.67 -14.52
C GLN A 97 26.29 3.95 -13.48
N VAL A 98 26.43 5.01 -12.67
CA VAL A 98 25.48 5.34 -11.61
C VAL A 98 24.06 5.55 -12.16
N ALA A 99 23.93 6.32 -13.26
CA ALA A 99 22.64 6.56 -13.89
C ALA A 99 22.00 5.24 -14.34
N LEU A 100 22.74 4.37 -15.03
CA LEU A 100 22.28 3.08 -15.49
C LEU A 100 21.74 2.20 -14.34
N CYS A 101 22.42 2.21 -13.18
CA CYS A 101 21.99 1.43 -12.02
C CYS A 101 20.68 1.97 -11.41
N VAL A 102 20.50 3.29 -11.36
CA VAL A 102 19.25 3.90 -10.88
C VAL A 102 18.11 3.65 -11.89
N ASN A 103 18.39 3.76 -13.19
CA ASN A 103 17.42 3.45 -14.25
C ASN A 103 17.01 1.97 -14.19
N ALA A 104 17.94 1.05 -13.89
CA ALA A 104 17.65 -0.37 -13.70
C ALA A 104 16.72 -0.63 -12.48
N MET A 105 16.83 0.15 -11.41
CA MET A 105 15.86 0.12 -10.31
C MET A 105 14.45 0.39 -10.82
N SER A 106 14.27 1.46 -11.60
CA SER A 106 12.97 1.82 -12.20
C SER A 106 12.44 0.72 -13.11
N GLY A 107 13.30 0.11 -13.93
CA GLY A 107 12.93 -1.01 -14.79
C GLY A 107 12.44 -2.23 -14.02
N LEU A 108 13.11 -2.60 -12.93
CA LEU A 108 12.69 -3.73 -12.07
C LEU A 108 11.36 -3.46 -11.36
N LEU A 109 11.18 -2.26 -10.81
CA LEU A 109 9.94 -1.85 -10.15
C LEU A 109 8.77 -1.81 -11.15
N SER A 110 9.01 -1.30 -12.36
CA SER A 110 8.01 -1.29 -13.43
C SER A 110 7.63 -2.70 -13.87
N ALA A 111 8.58 -3.62 -14.02
CA ALA A 111 8.28 -5.02 -14.31
C ALA A 111 7.43 -5.65 -13.17
N GLY A 112 7.73 -5.33 -11.90
CA GLY A 112 6.90 -5.71 -10.76
C GLY A 112 5.48 -5.15 -10.83
N CYS A 113 5.31 -3.92 -11.30
CA CYS A 113 4.00 -3.32 -11.56
C CYS A 113 3.22 -4.12 -12.61
N ILE A 114 3.86 -4.52 -13.71
CA ILE A 114 3.25 -5.34 -14.77
C ILE A 114 2.81 -6.72 -14.26
N LEU A 115 3.61 -7.37 -13.41
CA LEU A 115 3.24 -8.62 -12.75
C LEU A 115 1.97 -8.47 -11.92
N LEU A 116 1.91 -7.42 -11.08
CA LEU A 116 0.75 -7.14 -10.23
C LEU A 116 -0.49 -6.78 -11.06
N LEU A 117 -0.31 -6.06 -12.15
CA LEU A 117 -1.37 -5.75 -13.11
C LEU A 117 -1.92 -7.03 -13.75
N PHE A 118 -1.06 -7.94 -14.20
CA PHE A 118 -1.47 -9.24 -14.73
C PHE A 118 -2.35 -9.99 -13.71
N TRP A 119 -1.91 -10.12 -12.47
CA TRP A 119 -2.68 -10.79 -11.42
C TRP A 119 -3.99 -10.05 -11.08
N THR A 120 -3.99 -8.73 -11.16
CA THR A 120 -5.20 -7.93 -10.96
C THR A 120 -6.22 -8.18 -12.07
N VAL A 121 -5.79 -8.14 -13.33
CA VAL A 121 -6.66 -8.39 -14.49
C VAL A 121 -7.22 -9.82 -14.45
N THR A 122 -6.36 -10.83 -14.26
CA THR A 122 -6.83 -12.23 -14.18
C THR A 122 -7.81 -12.44 -13.03
N HIS A 123 -7.60 -11.77 -11.88
CA HIS A 123 -8.53 -11.80 -10.76
C HIS A 123 -9.91 -11.21 -11.12
N LEU A 124 -9.94 -10.04 -11.72
CA LEU A 124 -11.17 -9.36 -12.10
C LEU A 124 -11.93 -10.10 -13.19
N VAL A 125 -11.23 -10.54 -14.25
CA VAL A 125 -11.85 -11.33 -15.36
C VAL A 125 -12.41 -12.64 -14.83
N ARG A 126 -11.69 -13.32 -13.92
CA ARG A 126 -12.21 -14.53 -13.27
C ARG A 126 -13.58 -14.25 -12.64
N ARG A 127 -13.71 -13.17 -11.88
CA ARG A 127 -15.01 -12.80 -11.24
C ARG A 127 -16.13 -12.51 -12.22
N LEU A 128 -15.78 -11.99 -13.40
CA LEU A 128 -16.80 -11.69 -14.42
C LEU A 128 -17.32 -12.93 -15.15
N ILE A 129 -16.47 -13.94 -15.36
CA ILE A 129 -16.83 -15.10 -16.19
C ILE A 129 -17.09 -16.38 -15.39
N THR A 130 -16.87 -16.38 -14.08
CA THR A 130 -17.16 -17.52 -13.21
C THR A 130 -18.35 -17.22 -12.29
N LYS A 131 -19.10 -18.26 -11.94
CA LYS A 131 -20.18 -18.14 -10.95
C LYS A 131 -19.61 -18.09 -9.54
N ASP A 132 -20.33 -17.45 -8.63
CA ASP A 132 -19.97 -17.45 -7.22
C ASP A 132 -19.91 -18.91 -6.69
N GLY A 133 -18.79 -19.24 -6.01
CA GLY A 133 -18.54 -20.57 -5.49
C GLY A 133 -18.10 -21.60 -6.54
N GLN A 134 -17.89 -21.20 -7.79
CA GLN A 134 -17.35 -22.13 -8.82
C GLN A 134 -15.87 -22.44 -8.51
N GLU A 135 -15.58 -23.71 -8.27
CA GLU A 135 -14.22 -24.21 -7.98
C GLU A 135 -13.55 -24.87 -9.19
N GLU A 136 -14.35 -25.29 -10.19
CA GLU A 136 -13.88 -25.90 -11.42
C GLU A 136 -13.88 -24.90 -12.57
N TYR A 137 -12.74 -24.83 -13.30
CA TYR A 137 -12.61 -23.99 -14.48
C TYR A 137 -12.37 -24.85 -15.72
N SER A 138 -13.21 -24.61 -16.76
CA SER A 138 -12.96 -25.20 -18.07
C SER A 138 -11.68 -24.62 -18.69
N TRP A 139 -11.06 -25.37 -19.61
CA TRP A 139 -9.89 -24.88 -20.33
C TRP A 139 -10.16 -23.57 -21.09
N MET A 140 -11.38 -23.41 -21.61
CA MET A 140 -11.79 -22.17 -22.27
C MET A 140 -11.83 -20.99 -21.28
N GLN A 141 -12.36 -21.19 -20.07
CA GLN A 141 -12.35 -20.15 -19.02
C GLN A 141 -10.94 -19.79 -18.61
N ILE A 142 -10.07 -20.80 -18.40
CA ILE A 142 -8.65 -20.55 -18.08
C ILE A 142 -7.99 -19.76 -19.21
N ALA A 143 -8.18 -20.15 -20.46
CA ALA A 143 -7.62 -19.45 -21.61
C ALA A 143 -8.10 -18.01 -21.74
N LEU A 144 -9.39 -17.75 -21.51
CA LEU A 144 -9.95 -16.40 -21.52
C LEU A 144 -9.40 -15.53 -20.39
N ILE A 145 -9.31 -16.07 -19.16
CA ILE A 145 -8.75 -15.33 -18.02
C ILE A 145 -7.27 -14.99 -18.27
N MET A 146 -6.47 -15.99 -18.64
CA MET A 146 -5.04 -15.81 -18.85
C MET A 146 -4.76 -14.92 -20.07
N GLY A 147 -5.48 -15.12 -21.16
CA GLY A 147 -5.36 -14.28 -22.36
C GLY A 147 -5.68 -12.82 -22.10
N SER A 148 -6.75 -12.54 -21.37
CA SER A 148 -7.09 -11.16 -20.95
C SER A 148 -5.99 -10.55 -20.08
N GLY A 149 -5.42 -11.33 -19.13
CA GLY A 149 -4.32 -10.89 -18.31
C GLY A 149 -3.06 -10.57 -19.12
N VAL A 150 -2.69 -11.46 -20.04
CA VAL A 150 -1.52 -11.27 -20.94
C VAL A 150 -1.71 -10.04 -21.81
N CYS A 151 -2.85 -9.92 -22.50
CA CYS A 151 -3.14 -8.77 -23.36
C CYS A 151 -3.12 -7.46 -22.58
N GLY A 152 -3.80 -7.39 -21.44
CA GLY A 152 -3.85 -6.17 -20.64
C GLY A 152 -2.49 -5.78 -20.05
N ALA A 153 -1.74 -6.74 -19.52
CA ALA A 153 -0.44 -6.49 -18.92
C ALA A 153 0.61 -6.07 -19.99
N LEU A 154 0.70 -6.78 -21.11
CA LEU A 154 1.67 -6.46 -22.17
C LEU A 154 1.31 -5.20 -22.93
N ALA A 155 0.03 -4.93 -23.19
CA ALA A 155 -0.38 -3.66 -23.79
C ALA A 155 0.03 -2.46 -22.93
N TYR A 156 -0.08 -2.57 -21.61
CA TYR A 156 0.38 -1.53 -20.70
C TYR A 156 1.91 -1.47 -20.61
N ALA A 157 2.58 -2.64 -20.53
CA ALA A 157 4.04 -2.72 -20.49
C ALA A 157 4.73 -2.02 -21.67
N TRP A 158 4.13 -2.10 -22.84
CA TRP A 158 4.65 -1.52 -24.10
C TRP A 158 3.95 -0.24 -24.53
N SER A 159 3.12 0.36 -23.64
CA SER A 159 2.61 1.71 -23.90
C SER A 159 3.71 2.74 -23.75
N ASP A 160 3.76 3.73 -24.63
CA ASP A 160 4.82 4.76 -24.69
C ASP A 160 5.07 5.41 -23.32
N THR A 161 4.01 5.88 -22.68
CA THR A 161 4.12 6.60 -21.39
C THR A 161 4.70 5.73 -20.28
N PHE A 162 4.23 4.48 -20.16
CA PHE A 162 4.70 3.60 -19.11
C PHE A 162 6.13 3.11 -19.37
N TRP A 163 6.44 2.77 -20.63
CA TRP A 163 7.77 2.34 -21.01
C TRP A 163 8.81 3.45 -20.81
N PHE A 164 8.48 4.67 -21.20
CA PHE A 164 9.34 5.83 -20.98
C PHE A 164 9.71 5.96 -19.50
N SER A 165 8.71 5.99 -18.59
CA SER A 165 8.95 6.05 -17.13
C SER A 165 9.64 4.80 -16.55
N ALA A 166 9.56 3.66 -17.23
CA ALA A 166 10.18 2.42 -16.76
C ALA A 166 11.70 2.40 -16.96
N VAL A 167 12.22 3.13 -17.94
CA VAL A 167 13.63 3.05 -18.33
C VAL A 167 14.48 4.20 -17.82
N GLU A 168 13.90 5.09 -17.03
CA GLU A 168 14.56 6.28 -16.47
C GLU A 168 14.47 6.34 -14.94
N GLY A 169 15.41 7.05 -14.33
CA GLY A 169 15.54 7.19 -12.86
C GLY A 169 14.57 8.20 -12.26
N GLU A 170 13.26 7.90 -12.33
CA GLU A 170 12.16 8.74 -11.90
C GLU A 170 11.30 8.09 -10.83
N VAL A 171 10.64 8.90 -10.01
CA VAL A 171 9.76 8.45 -8.92
C VAL A 171 8.52 7.68 -9.40
N TYR A 172 8.10 7.88 -10.65
CA TYR A 172 6.86 7.33 -11.20
C TYR A 172 6.85 5.81 -11.30
N ALA A 173 7.99 5.20 -11.64
CA ALA A 173 8.14 3.75 -11.66
C ALA A 173 7.86 3.13 -10.28
N PHE A 174 8.47 3.68 -9.24
CA PHE A 174 8.28 3.23 -7.86
C PHE A 174 6.86 3.49 -7.36
N SER A 175 6.32 4.68 -7.61
CA SER A 175 4.95 5.04 -7.24
C SER A 175 3.92 4.12 -7.92
N SER A 176 4.10 3.80 -9.21
CA SER A 176 3.24 2.88 -9.96
C SER A 176 3.28 1.47 -9.39
N PHE A 177 4.47 0.99 -8.98
CA PHE A 177 4.61 -0.30 -8.30
C PHE A 177 3.84 -0.32 -6.96
N CYS A 178 3.99 0.73 -6.14
CA CYS A 178 3.23 0.85 -4.88
C CYS A 178 1.72 0.89 -5.12
N THR A 179 1.28 1.59 -6.17
CA THR A 179 -0.13 1.65 -6.58
C THR A 179 -0.66 0.28 -6.98
N ALA A 180 0.05 -0.44 -7.84
CA ALA A 180 -0.32 -1.79 -8.27
C ALA A 180 -0.34 -2.77 -7.09
N LEU A 181 0.62 -2.66 -6.17
CA LEU A 181 0.69 -3.48 -4.96
C LEU A 181 -0.50 -3.19 -4.03
N THR A 182 -0.86 -1.93 -3.85
CA THR A 182 -2.03 -1.51 -3.06
C THR A 182 -3.32 -2.11 -3.63
N PHE A 183 -3.53 -2.01 -4.95
CA PHE A 183 -4.69 -2.63 -5.61
C PHE A 183 -4.71 -4.16 -5.50
N TRP A 184 -3.57 -4.80 -5.66
CA TRP A 184 -3.48 -6.25 -5.49
C TRP A 184 -3.80 -6.68 -4.05
N LEU A 185 -3.31 -5.95 -3.06
CA LEU A 185 -3.58 -6.21 -1.64
C LEU A 185 -5.06 -6.03 -1.28
N ILE A 186 -5.74 -4.98 -1.80
CA ILE A 186 -7.17 -4.79 -1.48
C ILE A 186 -8.03 -5.88 -2.09
N LEU A 187 -7.70 -6.39 -3.28
CA LEU A 187 -8.38 -7.54 -3.88
C LEU A 187 -8.12 -8.83 -3.08
N LYS A 188 -6.92 -9.00 -2.53
CA LYS A 188 -6.61 -10.12 -1.60
C LYS A 188 -7.42 -10.02 -0.32
N TRP A 189 -7.51 -8.82 0.26
CA TRP A 189 -8.34 -8.58 1.44
C TRP A 189 -9.81 -8.86 1.17
N GLU A 190 -10.33 -8.36 0.08
CA GLU A 190 -11.74 -8.53 -0.29
C GLU A 190 -12.14 -10.00 -0.39
N ASN A 191 -11.29 -10.85 -0.96
CA ASN A 191 -11.52 -12.30 -1.05
C ASN A 191 -11.48 -13.01 0.30
N ARG A 192 -10.80 -12.46 1.29
CA ARG A 192 -10.53 -13.08 2.60
C ARG A 192 -11.09 -12.29 3.77
N SER A 193 -11.96 -11.30 3.50
CA SER A 193 -12.45 -10.38 4.54
C SER A 193 -13.21 -11.05 5.68
N GLU A 194 -13.74 -12.26 5.45
CA GLU A 194 -14.42 -13.08 6.46
C GLU A 194 -13.46 -14.03 7.22
N GLU A 195 -12.21 -14.17 6.76
CA GLU A 195 -11.22 -15.02 7.43
C GLU A 195 -10.67 -14.32 8.70
N PRO A 196 -10.32 -15.08 9.75
CA PRO A 196 -9.61 -14.54 10.90
C PRO A 196 -8.30 -13.84 10.47
N HIS A 197 -8.01 -12.69 11.07
CA HIS A 197 -6.81 -11.89 10.78
C HIS A 197 -6.71 -11.33 9.34
N SER A 198 -7.82 -11.23 8.63
CA SER A 198 -7.85 -10.59 7.29
C SER A 198 -7.39 -9.13 7.32
N ASP A 199 -7.58 -8.43 8.42
CA ASP A 199 -7.20 -7.01 8.60
C ASP A 199 -5.69 -6.76 8.43
N ARG A 200 -4.85 -7.80 8.49
CA ARG A 200 -3.41 -7.72 8.15
C ARG A 200 -3.15 -7.15 6.74
N TYR A 201 -4.06 -7.39 5.80
CA TYR A 201 -3.95 -6.82 4.45
C TYR A 201 -4.21 -5.31 4.46
N LEU A 202 -5.17 -4.82 5.28
CA LEU A 202 -5.43 -3.39 5.44
C LEU A 202 -4.24 -2.67 6.10
N VAL A 203 -3.61 -3.31 7.09
CA VAL A 203 -2.37 -2.80 7.70
C VAL A 203 -1.25 -2.75 6.67
N ALA A 204 -1.09 -3.80 5.85
CA ALA A 204 -0.10 -3.81 4.77
C ALA A 204 -0.38 -2.71 3.73
N ILE A 205 -1.64 -2.45 3.37
CA ILE A 205 -2.04 -1.35 2.48
C ILE A 205 -1.64 0.00 3.09
N ALA A 206 -1.97 0.24 4.37
CA ALA A 206 -1.60 1.47 5.05
C ALA A 206 -0.07 1.67 5.07
N TYR A 207 0.70 0.59 5.30
CA TYR A 207 2.15 0.63 5.25
C TYR A 207 2.69 0.96 3.84
N VAL A 208 2.16 0.31 2.80
CA VAL A 208 2.56 0.57 1.39
C VAL A 208 2.23 2.01 1.00
N ILE A 209 1.06 2.53 1.40
CA ILE A 209 0.69 3.93 1.18
C ILE A 209 1.68 4.85 1.89
N GLY A 210 2.04 4.58 3.16
CA GLY A 210 3.02 5.35 3.91
C GLY A 210 4.40 5.37 3.25
N VAL A 211 4.90 4.21 2.80
CA VAL A 211 6.14 4.11 2.01
C VAL A 211 6.05 4.92 0.71
N SER A 212 4.91 4.80 0.02
CA SER A 212 4.70 5.51 -1.24
C SER A 212 4.63 7.03 -1.09
N VAL A 213 4.08 7.55 0.01
CA VAL A 213 4.11 8.99 0.32
C VAL A 213 5.54 9.52 0.40
N ALA A 214 6.48 8.71 0.91
CA ALA A 214 7.90 9.05 0.95
C ALA A 214 8.65 8.79 -0.38
N VAL A 215 7.92 8.34 -1.42
CA VAL A 215 8.38 8.25 -2.81
C VAL A 215 7.68 9.32 -3.65
N HIS A 216 6.35 9.28 -3.69
CA HIS A 216 5.51 10.22 -4.41
C HIS A 216 4.05 10.14 -3.92
N LEU A 217 3.36 11.28 -3.87
CA LEU A 217 2.01 11.38 -3.30
C LEU A 217 0.90 10.74 -4.15
N LEU A 218 1.20 10.32 -5.38
CA LEU A 218 0.21 9.81 -6.34
C LEU A 218 -0.60 8.62 -5.81
N ASN A 219 0.02 7.75 -5.01
CA ASN A 219 -0.66 6.58 -4.45
C ASN A 219 -1.81 6.92 -3.48
N LEU A 220 -1.86 8.14 -2.94
CA LEU A 220 -3.01 8.58 -2.13
C LEU A 220 -4.33 8.55 -2.91
N LEU A 221 -4.27 8.65 -4.24
CA LEU A 221 -5.45 8.52 -5.11
C LEU A 221 -6.11 7.13 -5.08
N CYS A 222 -5.43 6.11 -4.52
CA CYS A 222 -6.02 4.80 -4.29
C CYS A 222 -7.01 4.78 -3.12
N ILE A 223 -6.91 5.72 -2.17
CA ILE A 223 -7.73 5.73 -0.94
C ILE A 223 -9.24 5.70 -1.24
N PRO A 224 -9.79 6.50 -2.17
CA PRO A 224 -11.21 6.43 -2.51
C PRO A 224 -11.66 5.04 -2.97
N ALA A 225 -10.87 4.40 -3.82
CA ALA A 225 -11.18 3.05 -4.29
C ALA A 225 -11.14 2.02 -3.14
N ILE A 226 -10.13 2.10 -2.26
CA ILE A 226 -9.99 1.22 -1.09
C ILE A 226 -11.19 1.37 -0.15
N ILE A 227 -11.57 2.60 0.18
CA ILE A 227 -12.70 2.89 1.08
C ILE A 227 -14.01 2.39 0.48
N LEU A 228 -14.22 2.54 -0.84
CA LEU A 228 -15.40 1.98 -1.50
C LEU A 228 -15.41 0.45 -1.46
N VAL A 229 -14.29 -0.21 -1.72
CA VAL A 229 -14.20 -1.68 -1.59
C VAL A 229 -14.53 -2.12 -0.17
N ILE A 230 -13.99 -1.44 0.84
CA ILE A 230 -14.30 -1.73 2.25
C ILE A 230 -15.79 -1.53 2.53
N TYR A 231 -16.37 -0.42 2.06
CA TYR A 231 -17.80 -0.13 2.23
C TYR A 231 -18.67 -1.23 1.63
N TYR A 232 -18.49 -1.55 0.35
CA TYR A 232 -19.29 -2.57 -0.33
C TYR A 232 -19.09 -3.98 0.24
N LYS A 233 -17.96 -4.26 0.88
CA LYS A 233 -17.71 -5.57 1.46
C LYS A 233 -18.20 -5.72 2.89
N LYS A 234 -18.11 -4.67 3.70
CA LYS A 234 -18.45 -4.74 5.15
C LYS A 234 -19.93 -4.43 5.43
N PHE A 235 -20.62 -3.69 4.57
CA PHE A 235 -22.02 -3.34 4.78
C PHE A 235 -22.94 -4.23 3.94
N LYS A 236 -23.90 -4.90 4.60
CA LYS A 236 -24.86 -5.79 3.94
C LYS A 236 -25.83 -5.04 3.01
N GLU A 237 -26.28 -3.86 3.46
CA GLU A 237 -27.14 -2.98 2.68
C GLU A 237 -26.35 -1.77 2.20
N THR A 238 -26.11 -1.70 0.91
CA THR A 238 -25.39 -0.61 0.27
C THR A 238 -26.34 0.32 -0.47
N THR A 239 -26.13 1.62 -0.34
CA THR A 239 -26.98 2.66 -0.96
C THR A 239 -26.12 3.69 -1.67
N ALA A 240 -26.68 4.38 -2.66
CA ALA A 240 -25.99 5.49 -3.33
C ALA A 240 -25.56 6.59 -2.35
N LYS A 241 -26.39 6.91 -1.34
CA LYS A 241 -26.04 7.85 -0.27
C LYS A 241 -24.86 7.35 0.56
N GLY A 242 -24.82 6.07 0.91
CA GLY A 242 -23.72 5.46 1.65
C GLY A 242 -22.42 5.48 0.86
N SER A 243 -22.48 5.20 -0.45
CA SER A 243 -21.31 5.29 -1.36
C SER A 243 -20.77 6.73 -1.44
N LEU A 244 -21.66 7.72 -1.51
CA LEU A 244 -21.26 9.13 -1.51
C LEU A 244 -20.59 9.52 -0.18
N ILE A 245 -21.13 9.08 0.96
CA ILE A 245 -20.53 9.31 2.28
C ILE A 245 -19.15 8.65 2.37
N ALA A 246 -19.00 7.40 1.93
CA ALA A 246 -17.72 6.69 1.90
C ALA A 246 -16.70 7.45 1.04
N LEU A 247 -17.11 7.97 -0.10
CA LEU A 247 -16.27 8.79 -0.98
C LEU A 247 -15.85 10.11 -0.30
N LEU A 248 -16.78 10.82 0.34
CA LEU A 248 -16.46 12.05 1.09
C LEU A 248 -15.50 11.78 2.26
N ILE A 249 -15.68 10.68 2.99
CA ILE A 249 -14.74 10.26 4.04
C ILE A 249 -13.36 10.01 3.45
N SER A 250 -13.24 9.36 2.28
CA SER A 250 -11.97 9.11 1.63
C SER A 250 -11.22 10.39 1.26
N PHE A 251 -11.91 11.39 0.74
CA PHE A 251 -11.32 12.71 0.50
C PHE A 251 -10.91 13.41 1.79
N GLY A 252 -11.73 13.30 2.85
CA GLY A 252 -11.36 13.78 4.17
C GLY A 252 -10.05 13.17 4.67
N ILE A 253 -9.88 11.85 4.52
CA ILE A 253 -8.63 11.15 4.88
C ILE A 253 -7.44 11.70 4.08
N ILE A 254 -7.58 11.90 2.77
CA ILE A 254 -6.52 12.47 1.92
C ILE A 254 -6.14 13.88 2.41
N VAL A 255 -7.12 14.72 2.71
CA VAL A 255 -6.90 16.08 3.23
C VAL A 255 -6.13 16.03 4.56
N PHE A 256 -6.53 15.15 5.49
CA PHE A 256 -5.82 14.97 6.77
C PHE A 256 -4.40 14.45 6.60
N ILE A 257 -4.15 13.59 5.62
CA ILE A 257 -2.78 13.14 5.31
C ILE A 257 -1.95 14.28 4.73
N LEU A 258 -2.44 14.97 3.69
CA LEU A 258 -1.68 15.99 2.96
C LEU A 258 -1.45 17.26 3.77
N PHE A 259 -2.44 17.73 4.50
CA PHE A 259 -2.41 19.01 5.22
C PHE A 259 -2.23 18.86 6.74
N GLY A 260 -2.31 17.64 7.26
CA GLY A 260 -2.10 17.33 8.66
C GLY A 260 -0.87 16.45 8.87
N LEU A 261 -0.96 15.15 8.52
CA LEU A 261 0.08 14.17 8.87
C LEU A 261 1.46 14.53 8.31
N VAL A 262 1.54 14.82 7.00
CA VAL A 262 2.82 15.07 6.33
C VAL A 262 3.50 16.35 6.86
N PRO A 263 2.86 17.52 6.83
CA PRO A 263 3.48 18.73 7.36
C PRO A 263 3.57 18.73 8.89
N GLY A 264 2.55 18.25 9.59
CA GLY A 264 2.50 18.30 11.05
C GLY A 264 3.55 17.43 11.73
N PHE A 265 3.90 16.28 11.15
CA PHE A 265 5.02 15.48 11.64
C PHE A 265 6.34 16.26 11.59
N VAL A 266 6.59 16.95 10.50
CA VAL A 266 7.78 17.79 10.31
C VAL A 266 7.76 19.01 11.24
N GLU A 267 6.60 19.66 11.40
CA GLU A 267 6.45 20.79 12.33
C GLU A 267 6.76 20.42 13.78
N ILE A 268 6.24 19.29 14.28
CA ILE A 268 6.54 18.86 15.64
C ILE A 268 8.02 18.55 15.80
N ALA A 269 8.64 17.90 14.80
CA ALA A 269 10.08 17.66 14.79
C ALA A 269 10.88 18.97 14.85
N GLN A 270 10.48 19.98 14.04
CA GLN A 270 11.08 21.31 14.02
C GLN A 270 10.96 22.02 15.37
N TYR A 271 9.76 22.06 15.97
CA TYR A 271 9.57 22.67 17.29
C TYR A 271 10.37 21.97 18.37
N SER A 272 10.47 20.65 18.31
CA SER A 272 11.31 19.86 19.23
C SER A 272 12.78 20.25 19.07
N GLU A 273 13.28 20.35 17.84
CA GLU A 273 14.66 20.75 17.56
C GLU A 273 14.94 22.16 18.07
N LEU A 274 14.09 23.13 17.78
CA LEU A 274 14.23 24.51 18.25
C LEU A 274 14.23 24.61 19.79
N LEU A 275 13.41 23.80 20.46
CA LEU A 275 13.39 23.72 21.91
C LEU A 275 14.72 23.21 22.46
N PHE A 276 15.19 22.05 21.96
CA PHE A 276 16.41 21.42 22.49
C PHE A 276 17.66 22.21 22.17
N VAL A 277 17.83 22.71 20.94
CA VAL A 277 19.02 23.46 20.54
C VAL A 277 18.99 24.88 21.08
N ASN A 278 17.92 25.65 20.81
CA ASN A 278 17.92 27.10 21.09
C ASN A 278 17.59 27.43 22.55
N LYS A 279 16.81 26.61 23.25
CA LYS A 279 16.43 26.87 24.65
C LYS A 279 17.25 26.07 25.66
N LEU A 280 17.56 24.81 25.33
CA LEU A 280 18.30 23.93 26.24
C LEU A 280 19.80 23.87 25.93
N GLY A 281 20.27 24.47 24.83
CA GLY A 281 21.69 24.50 24.44
C GLY A 281 22.27 23.14 24.07
N MET A 282 21.42 22.20 23.64
CA MET A 282 21.84 20.85 23.25
C MET A 282 22.39 20.82 21.81
N PRO A 283 23.16 19.80 21.43
CA PRO A 283 23.68 19.64 20.08
C PRO A 283 22.56 19.51 19.03
N PHE A 284 22.88 19.88 17.79
CA PHE A 284 21.95 19.68 16.64
C PHE A 284 21.49 18.25 16.52
N ASN A 285 20.25 18.08 16.02
CA ASN A 285 19.51 16.83 15.86
C ASN A 285 19.03 16.19 17.17
N THR A 286 19.34 16.72 18.35
CA THR A 286 18.90 16.14 19.64
C THR A 286 17.38 16.18 19.77
N GLY A 287 16.75 17.29 19.38
CA GLY A 287 15.30 17.45 19.46
C GLY A 287 14.55 16.54 18.51
N VAL A 288 15.02 16.41 17.27
CA VAL A 288 14.43 15.49 16.26
C VAL A 288 14.55 14.05 16.72
N ILE A 289 15.73 13.64 17.24
CA ILE A 289 15.95 12.28 17.76
C ILE A 289 15.03 12.01 18.95
N ALA A 290 14.93 12.96 19.90
CA ALA A 290 14.04 12.83 21.04
C ALA A 290 12.59 12.67 20.63
N TYR A 291 12.12 13.50 19.68
CA TYR A 291 10.77 13.38 19.12
C TYR A 291 10.55 12.01 18.45
N ALA A 292 11.47 11.56 17.61
CA ALA A 292 11.37 10.27 16.94
C ALA A 292 11.27 9.11 17.94
N LEU A 293 12.09 9.12 19.00
CA LEU A 293 12.04 8.11 20.06
C LEU A 293 10.70 8.13 20.84
N ILE A 294 10.19 9.33 21.16
CA ILE A 294 8.88 9.49 21.82
C ILE A 294 7.78 8.95 20.91
N PHE A 295 7.77 9.33 19.62
CA PHE A 295 6.75 8.89 18.67
C PHE A 295 6.75 7.37 18.46
N VAL A 296 7.93 6.77 18.27
CA VAL A 296 8.08 5.30 18.17
C VAL A 296 7.62 4.62 19.47
N GLY A 297 7.97 5.16 20.64
CA GLY A 297 7.52 4.66 21.93
C GLY A 297 6.00 4.69 22.09
N LEU A 298 5.35 5.78 21.65
CA LEU A 298 3.90 5.92 21.65
C LEU A 298 3.23 4.95 20.67
N LEU A 299 3.79 4.76 19.48
CA LEU A 299 3.31 3.75 18.52
C LEU A 299 3.36 2.34 19.11
N VAL A 300 4.50 1.96 19.67
CA VAL A 300 4.68 0.65 20.31
C VAL A 300 3.70 0.49 21.47
N TRP A 301 3.54 1.52 22.30
CA TRP A 301 2.58 1.49 23.42
C TRP A 301 1.13 1.33 22.92
N THR A 302 0.75 2.04 21.85
CA THR A 302 -0.59 1.91 21.25
C THR A 302 -0.82 0.50 20.73
N VAL A 303 0.09 -0.01 19.88
CA VAL A 303 -0.01 -1.37 19.34
C VAL A 303 -0.07 -2.42 20.46
N TYR A 304 0.80 -2.30 21.47
CA TYR A 304 0.80 -3.19 22.63
C TYR A 304 -0.52 -3.14 23.41
N SER A 305 -1.03 -1.91 23.67
CA SER A 305 -2.26 -1.71 24.44
C SER A 305 -3.47 -2.34 23.75
N PHE A 306 -3.57 -2.22 22.43
CA PHE A 306 -4.65 -2.83 21.64
C PHE A 306 -4.46 -4.35 21.48
N HIS A 307 -3.25 -4.82 21.27
CA HIS A 307 -2.96 -6.26 21.16
C HIS A 307 -3.26 -7.01 22.47
N LYS A 308 -2.79 -6.48 23.58
CA LYS A 308 -3.01 -7.05 24.94
C LYS A 308 -4.42 -6.80 25.49
N GLN A 309 -5.23 -5.99 24.79
CA GLN A 309 -6.56 -5.60 25.27
C GLN A 309 -6.51 -4.99 26.67
N SER A 310 -5.58 -4.08 26.85
CA SER A 310 -5.38 -3.33 28.08
C SER A 310 -6.65 -2.57 28.48
N SER A 311 -6.64 -1.88 29.63
CA SER A 311 -7.80 -1.10 30.08
C SER A 311 -8.25 -0.09 29.02
N ALA A 312 -9.55 0.17 28.93
CA ALA A 312 -10.12 1.11 27.97
C ALA A 312 -9.47 2.50 28.06
N ASN A 313 -9.14 2.96 29.27
CA ASN A 313 -8.45 4.24 29.45
C ASN A 313 -7.03 4.22 28.89
N GLN A 314 -6.29 3.14 29.08
CA GLN A 314 -4.93 2.99 28.52
C GLN A 314 -4.95 3.00 27.00
N MET A 315 -5.88 2.28 26.37
CA MET A 315 -6.05 2.28 24.92
C MET A 315 -6.42 3.68 24.38
N ARG A 316 -7.32 4.41 25.07
CA ARG A 316 -7.71 5.77 24.68
C ARG A 316 -6.56 6.76 24.80
N TRP A 317 -5.81 6.73 25.91
CA TRP A 317 -4.66 7.61 26.10
C TRP A 317 -3.54 7.33 25.11
N SER A 318 -3.19 6.06 24.90
CA SER A 318 -2.16 5.71 23.92
C SER A 318 -2.56 6.18 22.51
N PHE A 319 -3.81 5.95 22.09
CA PHE A 319 -4.34 6.41 20.81
C PHE A 319 -4.31 7.93 20.69
N LEU A 320 -4.83 8.66 21.69
CA LEU A 320 -4.87 10.13 21.68
C LEU A 320 -3.47 10.74 21.55
N LEU A 321 -2.52 10.28 22.35
CA LEU A 321 -1.16 10.79 22.35
C LEU A 321 -0.44 10.45 21.03
N THR A 322 -0.59 9.23 20.54
CA THR A 322 -0.01 8.84 19.25
C THR A 322 -0.59 9.68 18.10
N THR A 323 -1.91 9.93 18.11
CA THR A 323 -2.58 10.78 17.12
C THR A 323 -2.06 12.22 17.18
N PHE A 324 -1.89 12.78 18.38
CA PHE A 324 -1.32 14.13 18.54
C PHE A 324 0.12 14.18 17.99
N PHE A 325 0.99 13.28 18.46
CA PHE A 325 2.41 13.27 18.08
C PHE A 325 2.64 12.78 16.63
N SER A 326 1.64 12.21 15.97
CA SER A 326 1.72 11.94 14.51
C SER A 326 1.64 13.19 13.66
N GLY A 327 1.21 14.32 14.22
CA GLY A 327 1.01 15.57 13.50
C GLY A 327 -0.29 15.65 12.69
N ILE A 328 -1.09 14.58 12.62
CA ILE A 328 -2.30 14.53 11.78
C ILE A 328 -3.34 15.62 12.12
N LEU A 329 -3.31 16.13 13.34
CA LEU A 329 -4.21 17.20 13.80
C LEU A 329 -3.66 18.61 13.54
N PHE A 330 -2.42 18.73 13.03
CA PHE A 330 -1.75 19.99 12.72
C PHE A 330 -2.14 20.47 11.31
N ILE A 331 -3.38 20.93 11.17
CA ILE A 331 -3.89 21.44 9.88
C ILE A 331 -3.76 22.95 9.86
N GLY A 332 -3.02 23.48 8.91
CA GLY A 332 -2.78 24.91 8.76
C GLY A 332 -1.70 25.44 9.73
N SER A 333 -1.43 26.74 9.65
CA SER A 333 -0.32 27.41 10.36
C SER A 333 -0.62 27.82 11.80
N SER A 334 -1.84 27.55 12.32
CA SER A 334 -2.26 28.01 13.65
C SER A 334 -2.17 26.88 14.68
N MET A 335 -1.41 27.10 15.76
CA MET A 335 -1.32 26.21 16.91
C MET A 335 -2.65 26.02 17.66
N LEU A 336 -3.65 26.87 17.44
CA LEU A 336 -4.97 26.68 18.07
C LEU A 336 -5.72 25.48 17.48
N ILE A 337 -5.53 25.21 16.18
CA ILE A 337 -6.25 24.11 15.51
C ILE A 337 -5.91 22.74 16.09
N PRO A 338 -4.64 22.32 16.22
CA PRO A 338 -4.32 21.03 16.84
C PRO A 338 -4.78 20.93 18.30
N ILE A 339 -4.76 22.02 19.06
CA ILE A 339 -5.25 22.05 20.44
C ILE A 339 -6.76 21.77 20.47
N VAL A 340 -7.54 22.47 19.65
CA VAL A 340 -9.00 22.29 19.56
C VAL A 340 -9.36 20.90 19.07
N LEU A 341 -8.70 20.40 18.02
CA LEU A 341 -8.94 19.07 17.46
C LEU A 341 -8.55 17.97 18.48
N THR A 342 -7.46 18.14 19.21
CA THR A 342 -7.05 17.22 20.27
C THR A 342 -8.06 17.21 21.42
N ALA A 343 -8.54 18.38 21.83
CA ALA A 343 -9.58 18.48 22.86
C ALA A 343 -10.90 17.85 22.41
N ALA A 344 -11.31 18.06 21.14
CA ALA A 344 -12.48 17.44 20.56
C ALA A 344 -12.35 15.91 20.49
N LEU A 345 -11.20 15.39 20.07
CA LEU A 345 -10.90 13.96 20.04
C LEU A 345 -10.90 13.38 21.47
N ALA A 346 -10.29 14.06 22.44
CA ALA A 346 -10.31 13.65 23.83
C ALA A 346 -11.75 13.61 24.38
N PHE A 347 -12.55 14.63 24.12
CA PHE A 347 -13.96 14.67 24.51
C PHE A 347 -14.74 13.51 23.88
N TYR A 348 -14.52 13.23 22.59
CA TYR A 348 -15.14 12.09 21.92
C TYR A 348 -14.75 10.76 22.57
N LEU A 349 -13.45 10.51 22.76
CA LEU A 349 -12.94 9.25 23.31
C LEU A 349 -13.34 9.02 24.78
N PHE A 350 -13.30 10.02 25.62
CA PHE A 350 -13.54 9.90 27.07
C PHE A 350 -14.96 10.30 27.49
N GLY A 351 -15.65 11.13 26.71
CA GLY A 351 -17.01 11.58 26.98
C GLY A 351 -18.06 10.74 26.24
N VAL A 352 -18.08 10.83 24.91
CA VAL A 352 -19.13 10.23 24.08
C VAL A 352 -18.97 8.70 24.02
N CYS A 353 -17.76 8.22 23.74
CA CYS A 353 -17.46 6.79 23.55
C CYS A 353 -17.14 6.05 24.86
N LYS A 354 -17.41 6.64 26.01
CA LYS A 354 -17.09 6.04 27.32
C LYS A 354 -17.73 4.65 27.49
N LYS A 355 -18.91 4.41 26.92
CA LYS A 355 -19.69 3.17 27.03
C LYS A 355 -19.45 2.22 25.85
N ILE A 356 -18.78 2.66 24.78
CA ILE A 356 -18.52 1.84 23.59
C ILE A 356 -17.22 1.07 23.80
N PRO A 357 -17.20 -0.25 23.56
CA PRO A 357 -15.94 -1.00 23.57
C PRO A 357 -14.95 -0.39 22.58
N VAL A 358 -13.72 -0.10 23.02
CA VAL A 358 -12.68 0.56 22.19
C VAL A 358 -12.33 -0.24 20.94
N ARG A 359 -12.69 -1.53 20.89
CA ARG A 359 -12.54 -2.39 19.70
C ARG A 359 -13.47 -2.04 18.54
N ILE A 360 -14.52 -1.25 18.78
CA ILE A 360 -15.51 -0.86 17.76
C ILE A 360 -15.20 0.57 17.25
N LEU A 361 -14.36 1.32 17.96
CA LEU A 361 -13.84 2.64 17.59
C LEU A 361 -12.61 2.53 16.68
#